data_efd4b51c3a20e8b5c20ef5b97b795ab1
#
_entry.id   efd4b51c3a20e8b5c20ef5b97b795ab1
#
_cell.length_a   1.000
_cell.length_b   1.000
_cell.length_c   1.000
_cell.angle_alpha   90.00
_cell.angle_beta   90.00
_cell.angle_gamma   90.00
#
_symmetry.space_group_name_H-M   'P 1'
#
loop_
_entity.id
_entity.type
_entity.pdbx_description
1 polymer ?
#
loop_
_entity_poly.entity_id
_entity_poly.type
_entity_poly.pdbx_seq_one_letter_code
_entity_poly.pdbx_strand_id
1 'polypeptide(L)'
;MANTSNADNEIQIAGMGHVYVSDVDAAAPDLWAYTFGDGTTLESQGWTWIGDTSSENLIEFETDGGDTSTKDTWDRKNARSTRATKTTNVTISSVSMSDDTINIAFPGSTYVESTDGYDLVLSGSIDKASLIVIEKGQLVSGMLLRKVNLSGDMPTLDKENFTEIKIKGVILTPPSGRASVHYLTF
;
A
#
# COMPACT_ATOMS: atom_id res chain seq x y z
N MET A 1 0.37 7.09 -31.70
CA MET A 1 1.69 6.43 -31.63
C MET A 1 1.44 4.98 -31.27
N ALA A 2 1.91 4.04 -32.07
CA ALA A 2 1.71 2.63 -31.83
C ALA A 2 2.49 2.23 -30.58
N ASN A 3 1.79 1.68 -29.59
CA ASN A 3 2.40 1.07 -28.41
C ASN A 3 3.13 -0.20 -28.90
N THR A 4 4.44 -0.11 -29.12
CA THR A 4 5.27 -1.28 -29.32
C THR A 4 5.43 -1.92 -27.95
N SER A 5 4.55 -2.88 -27.63
CA SER A 5 4.73 -3.76 -26.47
C SER A 5 6.03 -4.54 -26.67
N ASN A 6 7.09 -4.10 -25.99
CA ASN A 6 8.27 -4.92 -25.84
C ASN A 6 7.91 -6.10 -24.94
N ALA A 7 8.16 -7.32 -25.37
CA ALA A 7 7.92 -8.54 -24.58
C ALA A 7 8.60 -8.50 -23.19
N ASP A 8 9.66 -7.69 -23.05
CA ASP A 8 10.35 -7.45 -21.78
C ASP A 8 9.53 -6.63 -20.74
N ASN A 9 8.46 -5.97 -21.18
CA ASN A 9 7.55 -5.23 -20.29
C ASN A 9 6.44 -6.10 -19.69
N GLU A 10 6.30 -7.34 -20.16
CA GLU A 10 5.24 -8.25 -19.69
C GLU A 10 5.59 -8.96 -18.39
N ILE A 11 6.90 -9.05 -18.05
CA ILE A 11 7.35 -9.69 -16.80
C ILE A 11 7.99 -8.63 -15.92
N GLN A 12 7.26 -8.22 -14.88
CA GLN A 12 7.79 -7.28 -13.90
C GLN A 12 8.40 -8.03 -12.71
N ILE A 13 9.70 -7.85 -12.54
CA ILE A 13 10.39 -8.19 -11.29
C ILE A 13 10.56 -6.86 -10.55
N ALA A 14 10.01 -6.74 -9.36
CA ALA A 14 10.24 -5.58 -8.52
C ALA A 14 11.74 -5.43 -8.26
N GLY A 15 12.27 -4.28 -8.58
CA GLY A 15 13.64 -3.89 -8.27
C GLY A 15 13.67 -3.20 -6.90
N MET A 16 13.85 -1.89 -6.92
CA MET A 16 13.66 -1.03 -5.75
C MET A 16 12.23 -0.48 -5.75
N GLY A 17 11.76 -0.02 -4.60
CA GLY A 17 10.44 0.57 -4.49
C GLY A 17 10.32 1.50 -3.30
N HIS A 18 9.42 2.47 -3.43
CA HIS A 18 9.08 3.42 -2.39
C HIS A 18 7.58 3.46 -2.18
N VAL A 19 7.18 3.69 -0.93
CA VAL A 19 5.78 3.82 -0.58
C VAL A 19 5.50 5.24 -0.10
N TYR A 20 4.45 5.81 -0.64
CA TYR A 20 3.96 7.14 -0.30
C TYR A 20 2.53 7.07 0.16
N VAL A 21 2.15 8.04 0.96
CA VAL A 21 0.77 8.25 1.38
C VAL A 21 0.33 9.68 1.08
N SER A 22 -0.95 9.86 0.86
CA SER A 22 -1.59 11.16 0.66
C SER A 22 -3.03 11.12 1.19
N ASP A 23 -3.77 12.20 1.00
CA ASP A 23 -5.17 12.22 1.36
C ASP A 23 -6.00 11.26 0.50
N VAL A 24 -7.09 10.77 1.08
CA VAL A 24 -8.00 9.84 0.40
C VAL A 24 -8.38 10.37 -0.97
N ASP A 25 -8.28 9.51 -1.98
CA ASP A 25 -8.65 9.82 -3.37
C ASP A 25 -7.79 10.90 -4.05
N ALA A 26 -6.58 11.14 -3.52
CA ALA A 26 -5.61 12.04 -4.14
C ALA A 26 -5.38 11.71 -5.62
N ALA A 27 -5.04 12.74 -6.40
CA ALA A 27 -4.68 12.57 -7.79
C ALA A 27 -3.38 11.74 -7.91
N ALA A 28 -3.28 10.93 -8.96
CA ALA A 28 -2.02 10.26 -9.27
C ALA A 28 -0.93 11.31 -9.51
N PRO A 29 0.27 11.15 -8.93
CA PRO A 29 1.36 12.08 -9.18
C PRO A 29 1.92 11.89 -10.59
N ASP A 30 2.65 12.91 -11.04
CA ASP A 30 3.43 12.83 -12.28
C ASP A 30 4.75 12.08 -12.00
N LEU A 31 4.80 10.81 -12.43
CA LEU A 31 6.00 9.99 -12.27
C LEU A 31 7.10 10.28 -13.31
N TRP A 32 6.84 11.12 -14.33
CA TRP A 32 7.90 11.59 -15.22
C TRP A 32 8.93 12.47 -14.51
N ALA A 33 8.50 13.13 -13.43
CA ALA A 33 9.36 13.93 -12.58
C ALA A 33 10.07 13.11 -11.49
N TYR A 34 9.87 11.79 -11.48
CA TYR A 34 10.43 10.91 -10.46
C TYR A 34 11.93 10.73 -10.63
N THR A 35 12.67 10.87 -9.53
CA THR A 35 14.12 10.65 -9.48
C THR A 35 14.40 9.29 -8.85
N PHE A 36 15.08 8.43 -9.57
CA PHE A 36 15.43 7.09 -9.12
C PHE A 36 16.24 7.11 -7.81
N GLY A 37 15.86 6.25 -6.87
CA GLY A 37 16.53 6.11 -5.59
C GLY A 37 16.30 7.28 -4.61
N ASP A 38 15.44 8.25 -4.95
CA ASP A 38 15.12 9.39 -4.10
C ASP A 38 13.66 9.33 -3.63
N GLY A 39 13.46 8.86 -2.40
CA GLY A 39 12.14 8.77 -1.77
C GLY A 39 11.42 10.10 -1.61
N THR A 40 12.12 11.24 -1.61
CA THR A 40 11.51 12.57 -1.39
C THR A 40 10.93 13.19 -2.67
N THR A 41 11.15 12.58 -3.83
CA THR A 41 10.79 13.16 -5.14
C THR A 41 9.33 13.60 -5.26
N LEU A 42 8.39 12.87 -4.66
CA LEU A 42 6.96 13.15 -4.80
C LEU A 42 6.37 14.04 -3.70
N GLU A 43 7.18 14.48 -2.73
CA GLU A 43 6.70 15.35 -1.64
C GLU A 43 6.17 16.68 -2.15
N SER A 44 6.80 17.25 -3.18
CA SER A 44 6.34 18.50 -3.81
C SER A 44 4.95 18.36 -4.48
N GLN A 45 4.49 17.14 -4.71
CA GLN A 45 3.19 16.81 -5.28
C GLN A 45 2.15 16.40 -4.22
N GLY A 46 2.48 16.57 -2.92
CA GLY A 46 1.58 16.26 -1.80
C GLY A 46 1.55 14.78 -1.43
N TRP A 47 2.61 14.05 -1.76
CA TRP A 47 2.79 12.65 -1.39
C TRP A 47 3.90 12.54 -0.33
N THR A 48 3.57 12.07 0.84
CA THR A 48 4.53 11.88 1.93
C THR A 48 5.17 10.51 1.82
N TRP A 49 6.50 10.46 1.76
CA TRP A 49 7.25 9.22 1.80
C TRP A 49 7.22 8.63 3.22
N ILE A 50 6.93 7.32 3.34
CA ILE A 50 6.88 6.66 4.65
C ILE A 50 8.23 6.08 5.09
N GLY A 51 9.33 6.50 4.45
CA GLY A 51 10.66 5.99 4.72
C GLY A 51 10.98 4.68 4.00
N ASP A 52 12.13 4.11 4.35
CA ASP A 52 12.61 2.88 3.73
C ASP A 52 11.73 1.68 4.07
N THR A 53 11.47 0.86 3.05
CA THR A 53 10.75 -0.40 3.20
C THR A 53 11.71 -1.58 3.22
N SER A 54 11.31 -2.66 3.91
CA SER A 54 12.12 -3.86 4.01
C SER A 54 12.39 -4.49 2.65
N SER A 55 13.63 -4.90 2.42
CA SER A 55 14.02 -5.71 1.26
C SER A 55 13.72 -7.20 1.44
N GLU A 56 13.55 -7.65 2.68
CA GLU A 56 13.24 -9.05 3.02
C GLU A 56 11.74 -9.31 3.03
N ASN A 57 10.97 -8.34 3.54
CA ASN A 57 9.51 -8.39 3.61
C ASN A 57 8.92 -7.35 2.67
N LEU A 58 8.84 -7.72 1.39
CA LEU A 58 8.25 -6.88 0.35
C LEU A 58 6.76 -6.64 0.61
N ILE A 59 6.19 -5.67 -0.12
CA ILE A 59 4.77 -5.36 -0.04
C ILE A 59 3.95 -6.56 -0.48
N GLU A 60 3.04 -7.01 0.38
CA GLU A 60 2.19 -8.17 0.15
C GLU A 60 0.73 -7.75 -0.03
N PHE A 61 0.06 -8.40 -0.98
CA PHE A 61 -1.37 -8.27 -1.17
C PHE A 61 -2.04 -9.61 -0.89
N GLU A 62 -3.04 -9.60 -0.01
CA GLU A 62 -3.85 -10.76 0.32
C GLU A 62 -5.31 -10.48 -0.01
N THR A 63 -6.00 -11.48 -0.55
CA THR A 63 -7.43 -11.35 -0.86
C THR A 63 -8.22 -12.39 -0.08
N ASP A 64 -9.10 -11.91 0.77
CA ASP A 64 -10.02 -12.71 1.56
C ASP A 64 -11.41 -12.75 0.94
N GLY A 65 -12.14 -13.84 1.15
CA GLY A 65 -13.51 -14.01 0.68
C GLY A 65 -13.61 -14.35 -0.81
N GLY A 66 -14.76 -14.05 -1.38
CA GLY A 66 -15.05 -14.38 -2.77
C GLY A 66 -15.50 -15.83 -2.99
N ASP A 67 -15.75 -16.59 -1.92
CA ASP A 67 -16.27 -17.94 -1.99
C ASP A 67 -17.62 -17.96 -2.69
N THR A 68 -17.79 -18.99 -3.53
CA THR A 68 -19.03 -19.20 -4.24
C THR A 68 -19.82 -20.30 -3.55
N SER A 69 -21.01 -19.95 -3.08
CA SER A 69 -21.99 -20.90 -2.56
C SER A 69 -23.05 -21.18 -3.62
N THR A 70 -23.29 -22.44 -3.92
CA THR A 70 -24.35 -22.86 -4.83
C THR A 70 -25.46 -23.55 -4.06
N LYS A 71 -26.70 -23.33 -4.48
CA LYS A 71 -27.87 -24.00 -3.94
C LYS A 71 -28.55 -24.81 -5.05
N ASP A 72 -28.88 -26.04 -4.73
CA ASP A 72 -29.64 -26.91 -5.58
C ASP A 72 -31.14 -26.80 -5.29
N THR A 73 -31.96 -27.00 -6.31
CA THR A 73 -33.37 -27.28 -6.13
C THR A 73 -33.59 -28.78 -6.39
N TRP A 74 -34.78 -29.30 -6.05
CA TRP A 74 -35.12 -30.71 -6.27
C TRP A 74 -34.85 -31.19 -7.71
N ASP A 75 -35.08 -30.25 -8.67
CA ASP A 75 -35.02 -30.60 -10.13
C ASP A 75 -33.73 -30.09 -10.81
N ARG A 76 -32.93 -29.25 -10.14
CA ARG A 76 -31.74 -28.63 -10.74
C ARG A 76 -30.59 -28.55 -9.77
N LYS A 77 -29.41 -29.05 -10.19
CA LYS A 77 -28.14 -28.77 -9.53
C LYS A 77 -27.67 -27.37 -9.90
N ASN A 78 -27.05 -26.67 -8.95
CA ASN A 78 -26.50 -25.32 -9.11
C ASN A 78 -27.56 -24.29 -9.58
N ALA A 79 -28.79 -24.41 -9.07
CA ALA A 79 -29.89 -23.55 -9.48
C ALA A 79 -29.68 -22.05 -9.11
N ARG A 80 -28.90 -21.77 -8.07
CA ARG A 80 -28.52 -20.43 -7.63
C ARG A 80 -27.08 -20.41 -7.15
N SER A 81 -26.33 -19.43 -7.60
CA SER A 81 -24.97 -19.13 -7.12
C SER A 81 -24.94 -17.78 -6.41
N THR A 82 -24.33 -17.74 -5.25
CA THR A 82 -24.07 -16.50 -4.51
C THR A 82 -22.58 -16.43 -4.23
N ARG A 83 -21.96 -15.28 -4.54
CA ARG A 83 -20.55 -15.05 -4.29
C ARG A 83 -20.38 -14.09 -3.12
N ALA A 84 -19.53 -14.44 -2.16
CA ALA A 84 -19.16 -13.56 -1.07
C ALA A 84 -18.34 -12.37 -1.61
N THR A 85 -18.42 -11.24 -0.93
CA THR A 85 -17.59 -10.07 -1.22
C THR A 85 -16.14 -10.39 -1.00
N LYS A 86 -15.26 -9.89 -1.89
CA LYS A 86 -13.82 -9.96 -1.72
C LYS A 86 -13.32 -8.73 -0.98
N THR A 87 -12.41 -8.94 -0.04
CA THR A 87 -11.65 -7.88 0.61
C THR A 87 -10.19 -8.06 0.26
N THR A 88 -9.53 -7.00 -0.17
CA THR A 88 -8.08 -7.04 -0.47
C THR A 88 -7.34 -6.24 0.58
N ASN A 89 -6.37 -6.87 1.18
CA ASN A 89 -5.49 -6.30 2.19
C ASN A 89 -4.12 -6.02 1.57
N VAL A 90 -3.40 -5.06 2.12
CA VAL A 90 -2.02 -4.76 1.79
C VAL A 90 -1.21 -4.75 3.08
N THR A 91 -0.01 -5.31 3.06
CA THR A 91 0.96 -5.23 4.15
C THR A 91 2.22 -4.58 3.64
N ILE A 92 2.68 -3.56 4.36
CA ILE A 92 3.89 -2.79 4.06
C ILE A 92 4.80 -2.90 5.28
N SER A 93 6.04 -3.36 5.10
CA SER A 93 7.02 -3.43 6.16
C SER A 93 7.97 -2.26 6.04
N SER A 94 7.88 -1.29 6.96
CA SER A 94 8.78 -0.14 7.04
C SER A 94 9.89 -0.41 8.05
N VAL A 95 11.12 -0.10 7.67
CA VAL A 95 12.30 -0.12 8.56
C VAL A 95 12.62 1.28 9.10
N SER A 96 11.89 2.29 8.65
CA SER A 96 12.01 3.66 9.13
C SER A 96 11.11 3.91 10.33
N MET A 97 11.63 4.65 11.31
CA MET A 97 10.90 5.09 12.49
C MET A 97 10.72 6.62 12.50
N SER A 98 10.48 7.20 11.33
CA SER A 98 10.20 8.63 11.21
C SER A 98 8.84 8.99 11.81
N ASP A 99 8.66 10.28 12.11
CA ASP A 99 7.40 10.83 12.59
C ASP A 99 6.22 10.46 11.67
N ASP A 100 6.44 10.55 10.36
CA ASP A 100 5.43 10.22 9.35
C ASP A 100 5.06 8.74 9.39
N THR A 101 6.06 7.85 9.52
CA THR A 101 5.81 6.41 9.65
C THR A 101 5.01 6.10 10.91
N ILE A 102 5.39 6.70 12.05
CA ILE A 102 4.70 6.50 13.33
C ILE A 102 3.27 7.02 13.26
N ASN A 103 3.04 8.19 12.69
CA ASN A 103 1.70 8.77 12.55
C ASN A 103 0.77 7.96 11.66
N ILE A 104 1.32 7.24 10.68
CA ILE A 104 0.55 6.36 9.79
C ILE A 104 0.31 5.00 10.42
N ALA A 105 1.33 4.42 11.05
CA ALA A 105 1.23 3.11 11.70
C ALA A 105 0.37 3.19 12.96
N PHE A 106 0.55 4.25 13.76
CA PHE A 106 -0.11 4.42 15.07
C PHE A 106 -0.83 5.78 15.15
N PRO A 107 -1.92 5.97 14.41
CA PRO A 107 -2.64 7.24 14.37
C PRO A 107 -3.14 7.68 15.74
N GLY A 108 -2.91 8.95 16.05
CA GLY A 108 -3.25 9.53 17.35
C GLY A 108 -2.13 9.42 18.40
N SER A 109 -0.98 8.86 18.03
CA SER A 109 0.22 8.87 18.88
C SER A 109 0.75 10.29 19.06
N THR A 110 1.42 10.53 20.17
CA THR A 110 1.90 11.87 20.53
C THR A 110 3.39 11.83 20.84
N TYR A 111 4.15 12.73 20.24
CA TYR A 111 5.54 12.94 20.59
C TYR A 111 5.66 13.64 21.96
N VAL A 112 6.51 13.12 22.83
CA VAL A 112 6.72 13.62 24.20
C VAL A 112 8.13 14.17 24.32
N GLU A 113 8.28 15.48 24.22
CA GLU A 113 9.59 16.19 24.26
C GLU A 113 10.41 15.85 25.52
N SER A 114 9.75 15.68 26.69
CA SER A 114 10.45 15.45 27.96
C SER A 114 11.20 14.13 28.01
N THR A 115 10.83 13.16 27.16
CA THR A 115 11.44 11.81 27.11
C THR A 115 12.06 11.52 25.74
N ASP A 116 11.96 12.46 24.80
CA ASP A 116 12.39 12.28 23.41
C ASP A 116 11.84 10.96 22.81
N GLY A 117 10.52 10.83 22.88
CA GLY A 117 9.85 9.58 22.48
C GLY A 117 8.39 9.74 22.13
N TYR A 118 7.72 8.65 21.82
CA TYR A 118 6.31 8.62 21.44
C TYR A 118 5.46 7.82 22.41
N ASP A 119 4.32 8.38 22.79
CA ASP A 119 3.21 7.63 23.37
C ASP A 119 2.37 7.05 22.24
N LEU A 120 2.47 5.72 22.04
CA LEU A 120 1.84 5.04 20.90
C LEU A 120 0.39 4.64 21.20
N VAL A 121 -0.51 4.95 20.25
CA VAL A 121 -1.91 4.51 20.27
C VAL A 121 -2.04 3.27 19.38
N LEU A 122 -2.18 2.09 19.99
CA LEU A 122 -2.17 0.81 19.28
C LEU A 122 -3.47 0.44 18.58
N SER A 123 -4.58 1.11 18.92
CA SER A 123 -5.92 0.83 18.38
C SER A 123 -6.35 1.78 17.28
N GLY A 124 -5.48 2.71 16.89
CA GLY A 124 -5.77 3.70 15.85
C GLY A 124 -5.74 3.11 14.44
N SER A 125 -6.53 3.68 13.56
CA SER A 125 -6.43 3.47 12.11
C SER A 125 -6.70 4.77 11.39
N ILE A 126 -6.13 4.92 10.19
CA ILE A 126 -6.29 6.12 9.37
C ILE A 126 -6.61 5.75 7.92
N ASP A 127 -7.55 6.49 7.31
CA ASP A 127 -7.84 6.37 5.89
C ASP A 127 -6.90 7.27 5.09
N LYS A 128 -6.11 6.68 4.19
CA LYS A 128 -5.20 7.40 3.30
C LYS A 128 -5.26 6.81 1.89
N ALA A 129 -4.81 7.57 0.90
CA ALA A 129 -4.36 7.01 -0.36
C ALA A 129 -2.93 6.50 -0.17
N SER A 130 -2.58 5.38 -0.81
CA SER A 130 -1.22 4.86 -0.81
C SER A 130 -0.74 4.66 -2.24
N LEU A 131 0.47 5.09 -2.53
CA LEU A 131 1.14 4.91 -3.81
C LEU A 131 2.39 4.07 -3.61
N ILE A 132 2.44 2.96 -4.31
CA ILE A 132 3.61 2.08 -4.36
C ILE A 132 4.30 2.36 -5.69
N VAL A 133 5.52 2.88 -5.63
CA VAL A 133 6.37 3.12 -6.80
C VAL A 133 7.37 1.99 -6.89
N ILE A 134 7.52 1.42 -8.07
CA ILE A 134 8.46 0.33 -8.34
C ILE A 134 9.43 0.80 -9.42
N GLU A 135 10.72 0.70 -9.11
CA GLU A 135 11.82 1.05 -9.99
C GLU A 135 12.47 -0.21 -10.56
N LYS A 136 12.70 -0.21 -11.86
CA LYS A 136 13.47 -1.25 -12.54
C LYS A 136 14.32 -0.66 -13.67
N GLY A 137 15.61 -0.51 -13.41
CA GLY A 137 16.50 0.15 -14.36
C GLY A 137 16.11 1.62 -14.55
N GLN A 138 15.64 1.99 -15.74
CA GLN A 138 15.14 3.34 -16.04
C GLN A 138 13.61 3.39 -16.15
N LEU A 139 12.94 2.30 -15.81
CA LEU A 139 11.47 2.21 -15.84
C LEU A 139 10.91 2.40 -14.44
N VAL A 140 9.89 3.24 -14.35
CA VAL A 140 9.10 3.46 -13.14
C VAL A 140 7.69 2.99 -13.42
N SER A 141 7.12 2.22 -12.52
CA SER A 141 5.70 1.91 -12.50
C SER A 141 5.13 2.22 -11.14
N GLY A 142 3.83 2.43 -11.06
CA GLY A 142 3.19 2.74 -9.78
C GLY A 142 1.86 2.04 -9.62
N MET A 143 1.52 1.73 -8.39
CA MET A 143 0.21 1.23 -8.01
C MET A 143 -0.41 2.19 -7.01
N LEU A 144 -1.43 2.92 -7.45
CA LEU A 144 -2.17 3.86 -6.62
C LEU A 144 -3.38 3.17 -6.01
N LEU A 145 -3.36 3.03 -4.70
CA LEU A 145 -4.49 2.60 -3.87
C LEU A 145 -5.22 3.85 -3.39
N ARG A 146 -6.41 4.14 -3.92
CA ARG A 146 -7.08 5.43 -3.71
C ARG A 146 -7.63 5.64 -2.30
N LYS A 147 -7.96 4.54 -1.63
CA LYS A 147 -8.38 4.56 -0.24
C LYS A 147 -7.96 3.27 0.44
N VAL A 148 -7.16 3.40 1.48
CA VAL A 148 -6.72 2.28 2.33
C VAL A 148 -6.91 2.70 3.77
N ASN A 149 -7.52 1.85 4.58
CA ASN A 149 -7.57 2.03 6.03
C ASN A 149 -6.32 1.38 6.62
N LEU A 150 -5.38 2.19 7.07
CA LEU A 150 -4.05 1.78 7.54
C LEU A 150 -4.00 1.72 9.06
N SER A 151 -3.30 0.70 9.57
CA SER A 151 -2.94 0.56 10.99
C SER A 151 -1.64 -0.22 11.12
N GLY A 152 -0.85 0.05 12.15
CA GLY A 152 0.42 -0.64 12.38
C GLY A 152 0.34 -1.68 13.47
N ASP A 153 1.17 -2.70 13.34
CA ASP A 153 1.48 -3.65 14.41
C ASP A 153 2.76 -3.22 15.13
N MET A 154 2.85 -3.52 16.43
CA MET A 154 4.08 -3.30 17.17
C MET A 154 5.25 -4.07 16.53
N PRO A 155 6.42 -3.44 16.39
CA PRO A 155 7.57 -4.06 15.78
C PRO A 155 8.08 -5.24 16.62
N THR A 156 8.56 -6.27 15.94
CA THR A 156 9.30 -7.35 16.57
C THR A 156 10.77 -6.94 16.67
N LEU A 157 11.32 -6.97 17.90
CA LEU A 157 12.71 -6.66 18.13
C LEU A 157 13.57 -7.90 17.87
N ASP A 158 14.51 -7.78 16.93
CA ASP A 158 15.50 -8.81 16.62
C ASP A 158 16.91 -8.24 16.81
N LYS A 159 17.88 -9.11 17.06
CA LYS A 159 19.30 -8.72 17.22
C LYS A 159 20.05 -8.72 15.87
N GLU A 160 19.56 -9.46 14.91
CA GLU A 160 20.25 -9.73 13.65
C GLU A 160 19.63 -9.01 12.46
N ASN A 161 18.34 -8.61 12.58
CA ASN A 161 17.58 -7.99 11.51
C ASN A 161 17.13 -6.58 11.90
N PHE A 162 16.79 -5.78 10.89
CA PHE A 162 16.19 -4.47 11.12
C PHE A 162 14.86 -4.61 11.88
N THR A 163 14.63 -3.68 12.80
CA THR A 163 13.30 -3.55 13.41
C THR A 163 12.31 -3.05 12.38
N GLU A 164 11.27 -3.83 12.12
CA GLU A 164 10.25 -3.49 11.11
C GLU A 164 8.92 -3.16 11.76
N ILE A 165 8.30 -2.07 11.31
CA ILE A 165 6.91 -1.76 11.59
C ILE A 165 6.06 -2.31 10.45
N LYS A 166 5.17 -3.25 10.73
CA LYS A 166 4.21 -3.77 9.77
C LYS A 166 2.98 -2.89 9.74
N ILE A 167 2.78 -2.18 8.63
CA ILE A 167 1.61 -1.37 8.37
C ILE A 167 0.65 -2.20 7.53
N LYS A 168 -0.49 -2.56 8.11
CA LYS A 168 -1.55 -3.31 7.46
C LYS A 168 -2.62 -2.36 6.94
N GLY A 169 -3.14 -2.63 5.77
CA GLY A 169 -4.18 -1.82 5.17
C GLY A 169 -5.28 -2.64 4.52
N VAL A 170 -6.52 -2.18 4.68
CA VAL A 170 -7.68 -2.71 3.96
C VAL A 170 -8.01 -1.76 2.82
N ILE A 171 -8.00 -2.27 1.59
CA ILE A 171 -8.31 -1.48 0.41
C ILE A 171 -9.83 -1.29 0.32
N LEU A 172 -10.26 -0.03 0.31
CA LEU A 172 -11.65 0.37 0.32
C LEU A 172 -12.06 1.07 -0.98
N THR A 173 -13.36 1.20 -1.19
CA THR A 173 -13.89 2.00 -2.30
C THR A 173 -13.71 3.48 -1.98
N PRO A 174 -13.09 4.28 -2.88
CA PRO A 174 -12.92 5.72 -2.67
C PRO A 174 -14.27 6.47 -2.77
N PRO A 175 -14.38 7.66 -2.13
CA PRO A 175 -15.59 8.47 -2.18
C PRO A 175 -16.00 8.90 -3.58
N SER A 176 -15.04 9.06 -4.49
CA SER A 176 -15.30 9.41 -5.90
C SER A 176 -16.01 8.32 -6.71
N GLY A 177 -16.12 7.09 -6.17
CA GLY A 177 -16.65 5.94 -6.90
C GLY A 177 -15.73 5.40 -8.01
N ARG A 178 -14.49 5.93 -8.12
CA ARG A 178 -13.47 5.40 -9.04
C ARG A 178 -13.00 4.01 -8.60
N ALA A 179 -12.25 3.31 -9.47
CA ALA A 179 -11.62 2.04 -9.11
C ALA A 179 -10.69 2.23 -7.90
N SER A 180 -10.74 1.30 -6.95
CA SER A 180 -9.93 1.35 -5.73
C SER A 180 -8.42 1.31 -6.01
N VAL A 181 -8.02 0.62 -7.08
CA VAL A 181 -6.62 0.50 -7.50
C VAL A 181 -6.45 1.04 -8.90
N HIS A 182 -5.42 1.84 -9.12
CA HIS A 182 -5.02 2.36 -10.41
C HIS A 182 -3.55 2.02 -10.66
N TYR A 183 -3.28 1.27 -11.72
CA TYR A 183 -1.92 0.88 -12.10
C TYR A 183 -1.35 1.90 -13.08
N LEU A 184 -0.21 2.48 -12.74
CA LEU A 184 0.53 3.46 -13.53
C LEU A 184 1.67 2.73 -14.24
N THR A 185 1.68 2.78 -15.56
CA THR A 185 2.74 2.21 -16.42
C THR A 185 3.38 3.31 -17.24
N PHE A 186 4.70 3.27 -17.41
CA PHE A 186 5.48 4.21 -18.20
C PHE A 186 6.41 3.51 -19.15
#